data_68574aed5dd9aabf5c856704015ab735
#
_entry.id   68574aed5dd9aabf5c856704015ab735
#
_cell.length_a   1.000
_cell.length_b   1.000
_cell.length_c   1.000
_cell.angle_alpha   90.00
_cell.angle_beta   90.00
_cell.angle_gamma   90.00
#
_symmetry.space_group_name_H-M   'P 1'
#
loop_
_entity.id
_entity.type
_entity.pdbx_description
1 polymer ?
#
loop_
_entity_poly.entity_id
_entity_poly.type
_entity_poly.pdbx_seq_one_letter_code
_entity_poly.pdbx_strand_id
1 'polypeptide(L)'
;MAGYIFFIIVGYLSGSILYAYLVPKFFCNMDIRRLSEDQNPGTFNAFACAGAGIGTLVIFLELAKGFFPVFFAARFLRPQAPLFCFVLSAPVIGHAFPFLQFKKGGKAIAVSFGCLLGLYPFLTPLLYLIVFYLLFSAVVIIRPHLFRSIITFFCFTLACAWTIPVRSFVYGTFCISATVILKHLMKYKKEPFSIHFLQWNR
;
A
#
# COMPACT_ATOMS: atom_id res chain seq x y z
N MET A 1 -3.43 20.81 -16.48
CA MET A 1 -4.08 20.71 -15.15
C MET A 1 -5.21 19.69 -15.15
N ALA A 2 -6.20 19.76 -16.05
CA ALA A 2 -7.35 18.83 -16.09
C ALA A 2 -6.97 17.34 -16.09
N GLY A 3 -5.97 16.91 -16.85
CA GLY A 3 -5.53 15.51 -16.88
C GLY A 3 -5.02 14.98 -15.54
N TYR A 4 -4.31 15.80 -14.76
CA TYR A 4 -3.87 15.39 -13.40
C TYR A 4 -5.07 15.22 -12.48
N ILE A 5 -6.03 16.14 -12.50
CA ILE A 5 -7.27 16.06 -11.71
C ILE A 5 -8.04 14.80 -12.08
N PHE A 6 -8.18 14.49 -13.36
CA PHE A 6 -8.83 13.28 -13.86
C PHE A 6 -8.17 12.02 -13.27
N PHE A 7 -6.83 11.87 -13.38
CA PHE A 7 -6.14 10.69 -12.87
C PHE A 7 -6.09 10.63 -11.35
N ILE A 8 -6.13 11.76 -10.63
CA ILE A 8 -6.30 11.79 -9.17
C ILE A 8 -7.66 11.21 -8.80
N ILE A 9 -8.74 11.65 -9.45
CA ILE A 9 -10.09 11.15 -9.18
C ILE A 9 -10.19 9.65 -9.54
N VAL A 10 -9.73 9.25 -10.72
CA VAL A 10 -9.73 7.85 -11.14
C VAL A 10 -8.91 6.97 -10.19
N GLY A 11 -7.72 7.43 -9.80
CA GLY A 11 -6.87 6.74 -8.84
C GLY A 11 -7.53 6.58 -7.48
N TYR A 12 -8.13 7.65 -6.94
CA TYR A 12 -8.84 7.62 -5.67
C TYR A 12 -10.04 6.66 -5.69
N LEU A 13 -10.86 6.73 -6.74
CA LEU A 13 -12.02 5.84 -6.90
C LEU A 13 -11.60 4.38 -7.08
N SER A 14 -10.59 4.10 -7.91
CA SER A 14 -10.01 2.77 -8.07
C SER A 14 -9.50 2.23 -6.74
N GLY A 15 -8.73 3.03 -6.00
CA GLY A 15 -8.24 2.69 -4.66
C GLY A 15 -9.36 2.40 -3.67
N SER A 16 -10.50 3.10 -3.76
CA SER A 16 -11.65 2.96 -2.87
C SER A 16 -12.36 1.62 -3.00
N ILE A 17 -12.11 0.84 -4.06
CA ILE A 17 -12.63 -0.51 -4.20
C ILE A 17 -11.84 -1.45 -3.27
N LEU A 18 -12.49 -1.98 -2.24
CA LEU A 18 -11.86 -2.86 -1.24
C LEU A 18 -11.97 -4.33 -1.68
N TYR A 19 -11.11 -4.76 -2.61
CA TYR A 19 -11.14 -6.14 -3.12
C TYR A 19 -10.93 -7.19 -2.03
N ALA A 20 -10.08 -6.90 -1.06
CA ALA A 20 -9.88 -7.77 0.09
C ALA A 20 -11.15 -7.99 0.96
N TYR A 21 -12.16 -7.13 0.82
CA TYR A 21 -13.48 -7.33 1.41
C TYR A 21 -14.45 -7.95 0.41
N LEU A 22 -14.49 -7.42 -0.82
CA LEU A 22 -15.52 -7.79 -1.81
C LEU A 22 -15.34 -9.21 -2.34
N VAL A 23 -14.10 -9.63 -2.63
CA VAL A 23 -13.80 -10.93 -3.24
C VAL A 23 -14.16 -12.09 -2.29
N PRO A 24 -13.68 -12.13 -1.03
CA PRO A 24 -14.09 -13.19 -0.10
C PRO A 24 -15.59 -13.17 0.19
N LYS A 25 -16.20 -11.99 0.23
CA LYS A 25 -17.64 -11.89 0.44
C LYS A 25 -18.43 -12.47 -0.71
N PHE A 26 -18.02 -12.22 -1.96
CA PHE A 26 -18.74 -12.69 -3.15
C PHE A 26 -18.53 -14.18 -3.41
N PHE A 27 -17.27 -14.67 -3.34
CA PHE A 27 -16.94 -16.05 -3.70
C PHE A 27 -17.12 -17.05 -2.56
N CYS A 28 -16.96 -16.62 -1.30
CA CYS A 28 -16.97 -17.49 -0.13
C CYS A 28 -18.06 -17.13 0.88
N ASN A 29 -18.86 -16.09 0.63
CA ASN A 29 -19.85 -15.53 1.56
C ASN A 29 -19.22 -15.13 2.92
N MET A 30 -17.94 -14.73 2.94
CA MET A 30 -17.16 -14.43 4.14
C MET A 30 -16.91 -12.91 4.27
N ASP A 31 -17.24 -12.32 5.42
CA ASP A 31 -16.76 -10.96 5.77
C ASP A 31 -15.47 -11.05 6.58
N ILE A 32 -14.31 -10.93 5.91
CA ILE A 32 -13.00 -11.04 6.54
C ILE A 32 -12.75 -9.99 7.63
N ARG A 33 -13.48 -8.87 7.64
CA ARG A 33 -13.39 -7.84 8.69
C ARG A 33 -13.97 -8.32 10.02
N ARG A 34 -14.90 -9.29 9.98
CA ARG A 34 -15.46 -9.93 11.18
C ARG A 34 -14.65 -11.12 11.65
N LEU A 35 -13.94 -11.77 10.71
CA LEU A 35 -13.18 -13.00 10.98
C LEU A 35 -11.74 -12.70 11.38
N SER A 36 -11.17 -11.56 10.97
CA SER A 36 -9.79 -11.19 11.27
C SER A 36 -9.67 -10.44 12.61
N GLU A 37 -8.60 -10.70 13.35
CA GLU A 37 -8.32 -10.10 14.67
C GLU A 37 -8.25 -8.57 14.63
N ASP A 38 -7.66 -8.01 13.58
CA ASP A 38 -7.46 -6.57 13.42
C ASP A 38 -8.58 -5.89 12.63
N GLN A 39 -9.62 -6.63 12.25
CA GLN A 39 -10.79 -6.15 11.48
C GLN A 39 -10.40 -5.38 10.19
N ASN A 40 -9.25 -5.71 9.62
CA ASN A 40 -8.69 -5.01 8.48
C ASN A 40 -9.05 -5.72 7.16
N PRO A 41 -9.65 -5.02 6.16
CA PRO A 41 -9.84 -5.56 4.82
C PRO A 41 -8.49 -5.55 4.08
N GLY A 42 -7.59 -6.46 4.45
CA GLY A 42 -6.24 -6.55 3.89
C GLY A 42 -5.96 -7.89 3.23
N THR A 43 -5.00 -7.90 2.31
CA THR A 43 -4.58 -9.08 1.56
C THR A 43 -4.18 -10.24 2.48
N PHE A 44 -3.41 -9.96 3.55
CA PHE A 44 -3.01 -10.99 4.51
C PHE A 44 -4.23 -11.70 5.13
N ASN A 45 -5.25 -10.94 5.53
CA ASN A 45 -6.47 -11.51 6.10
C ASN A 45 -7.28 -12.29 5.05
N ALA A 46 -7.23 -11.90 3.78
CA ALA A 46 -7.85 -12.68 2.71
C ALA A 46 -7.16 -14.04 2.54
N PHE A 47 -5.83 -14.11 2.61
CA PHE A 47 -5.10 -15.39 2.64
C PHE A 47 -5.44 -16.23 3.86
N ALA A 48 -5.42 -15.63 5.05
CA ALA A 48 -5.63 -16.34 6.30
C ALA A 48 -7.06 -16.87 6.47
N CYS A 49 -8.08 -16.10 6.08
CA CYS A 49 -9.48 -16.45 6.29
C CYS A 49 -10.12 -17.19 5.11
N ALA A 50 -9.75 -16.87 3.86
CA ALA A 50 -10.40 -17.40 2.66
C ALA A 50 -9.49 -18.31 1.81
N GLY A 51 -8.27 -18.58 2.29
CA GLY A 51 -7.32 -19.50 1.65
C GLY A 51 -6.51 -18.91 0.51
N ALA A 52 -5.54 -19.70 0.00
CA ALA A 52 -4.51 -19.24 -0.94
C ALA A 52 -5.09 -18.74 -2.28
N GLY A 53 -6.07 -19.42 -2.85
CA GLY A 53 -6.66 -19.04 -4.15
C GLY A 53 -7.31 -17.65 -4.11
N ILE A 54 -8.17 -17.41 -3.10
CA ILE A 54 -8.82 -16.10 -2.90
C ILE A 54 -7.78 -15.03 -2.51
N GLY A 55 -6.83 -15.35 -1.64
CA GLY A 55 -5.75 -14.45 -1.27
C GLY A 55 -4.91 -14.00 -2.46
N THR A 56 -4.57 -14.93 -3.38
CA THR A 56 -3.83 -14.64 -4.62
C THR A 56 -4.64 -13.73 -5.55
N LEU A 57 -5.91 -13.99 -5.74
CA LEU A 57 -6.77 -13.11 -6.53
C LEU A 57 -6.84 -11.71 -5.93
N VAL A 58 -7.01 -11.63 -4.60
CA VAL A 58 -7.07 -10.36 -3.88
C VAL A 58 -5.77 -9.56 -4.03
N ILE A 59 -4.58 -10.18 -3.83
CA ILE A 59 -3.32 -9.43 -3.97
C ILE A 59 -3.14 -8.90 -5.39
N PHE A 60 -3.48 -9.70 -6.40
CA PHE A 60 -3.41 -9.27 -7.79
C PHE A 60 -4.31 -8.05 -8.06
N LEU A 61 -5.56 -8.08 -7.60
CA LEU A 61 -6.50 -6.97 -7.77
C LEU A 61 -6.09 -5.72 -6.97
N GLU A 62 -5.55 -5.89 -5.76
CA GLU A 62 -5.03 -4.79 -4.94
C GLU A 62 -3.81 -4.11 -5.58
N LEU A 63 -2.90 -4.89 -6.20
CA LEU A 63 -1.79 -4.35 -6.99
C LEU A 63 -2.30 -3.65 -8.25
N ALA A 64 -3.21 -4.28 -8.99
CA ALA A 64 -3.75 -3.78 -10.26
C ALA A 64 -4.45 -2.43 -10.10
N LYS A 65 -5.26 -2.24 -9.04
CA LYS A 65 -5.96 -0.98 -8.80
C LYS A 65 -5.04 0.20 -8.50
N GLY A 66 -3.85 -0.06 -7.96
CA GLY A 66 -2.80 0.95 -7.80
C GLY A 66 -2.01 1.17 -9.09
N PHE A 67 -1.68 0.07 -9.76
CA PHE A 67 -0.86 0.05 -10.97
C PHE A 67 -1.50 0.82 -12.13
N PHE A 68 -2.70 0.43 -12.54
CA PHE A 68 -3.29 0.95 -13.78
C PHE A 68 -3.48 2.48 -13.78
N PRO A 69 -4.06 3.13 -12.76
CA PRO A 69 -4.22 4.59 -12.78
C PRO A 69 -2.88 5.32 -12.88
N VAL A 70 -1.86 4.86 -12.15
CA VAL A 70 -0.53 5.49 -12.16
C VAL A 70 0.19 5.22 -13.47
N PHE A 71 0.14 3.99 -13.98
CA PHE A 71 0.79 3.59 -15.22
C PHE A 71 0.28 4.40 -16.41
N PHE A 72 -1.03 4.51 -16.56
CA PHE A 72 -1.60 5.32 -17.64
C PHE A 72 -1.31 6.81 -17.44
N ALA A 73 -1.44 7.33 -16.22
CA ALA A 73 -1.09 8.72 -15.95
C ALA A 73 0.37 9.03 -16.32
N ALA A 74 1.30 8.14 -16.02
CA ALA A 74 2.72 8.33 -16.35
C ALA A 74 2.99 8.31 -17.87
N ARG A 75 2.10 7.73 -18.68
CA ARG A 75 2.19 7.71 -20.15
C ARG A 75 1.58 8.96 -20.79
N PHE A 76 0.50 9.46 -20.23
CA PHE A 76 -0.25 10.59 -20.80
C PHE A 76 0.11 11.94 -20.20
N LEU A 77 0.76 11.98 -19.05
CA LEU A 77 1.14 13.19 -18.34
C LEU A 77 2.65 13.27 -18.16
N ARG A 78 3.13 14.42 -17.69
CA ARG A 78 4.53 14.60 -17.28
C ARG A 78 4.71 14.16 -15.82
N PRO A 79 5.38 13.02 -15.54
CA PRO A 79 5.54 12.53 -14.18
C PRO A 79 6.36 13.47 -13.27
N GLN A 80 7.19 14.35 -13.87
CA GLN A 80 8.01 15.32 -13.15
C GLN A 80 7.21 16.51 -12.62
N ALA A 81 6.01 16.75 -13.12
CA ALA A 81 5.18 17.87 -12.68
C ALA A 81 4.74 17.71 -11.20
N PRO A 82 4.70 18.79 -10.41
CA PRO A 82 4.39 18.73 -8.98
C PRO A 82 3.08 17.99 -8.66
N LEU A 83 2.03 18.20 -9.47
CA LEU A 83 0.73 17.55 -9.27
C LEU A 83 0.76 16.02 -9.40
N PHE A 84 1.80 15.45 -10.00
CA PHE A 84 1.91 14.00 -10.16
C PHE A 84 2.07 13.27 -8.81
N CYS A 85 2.57 13.92 -7.77
CA CYS A 85 2.63 13.34 -6.43
C CYS A 85 1.24 12.90 -5.91
N PHE A 86 0.19 13.69 -6.22
CA PHE A 86 -1.18 13.36 -5.86
C PHE A 86 -1.73 12.22 -6.73
N VAL A 87 -1.37 12.16 -8.03
CA VAL A 87 -1.72 11.02 -8.90
C VAL A 87 -1.13 9.72 -8.33
N LEU A 88 0.15 9.76 -7.94
CA LEU A 88 0.86 8.59 -7.40
C LEU A 88 0.26 8.11 -6.07
N SER A 89 -0.19 9.01 -5.21
CA SER A 89 -0.72 8.68 -3.89
C SER A 89 -2.24 8.45 -3.85
N ALA A 90 -2.98 8.90 -4.86
CA ALA A 90 -4.44 8.85 -4.88
C ALA A 90 -5.04 7.45 -4.66
N PRO A 91 -4.55 6.35 -5.30
CA PRO A 91 -5.08 5.02 -5.05
C PRO A 91 -4.82 4.54 -3.62
N VAL A 92 -3.68 4.93 -3.02
CA VAL A 92 -3.35 4.59 -1.62
C VAL A 92 -4.28 5.30 -0.65
N ILE A 93 -4.53 6.59 -0.88
CA ILE A 93 -5.48 7.39 -0.10
C ILE A 93 -6.89 6.81 -0.24
N GLY A 94 -7.31 6.46 -1.46
CA GLY A 94 -8.61 5.83 -1.72
C GLY A 94 -8.78 4.49 -0.99
N HIS A 95 -7.74 3.65 -0.94
CA HIS A 95 -7.79 2.39 -0.18
C HIS A 95 -7.87 2.61 1.33
N ALA A 96 -7.11 3.58 1.85
CA ALA A 96 -7.09 3.89 3.27
C ALA A 96 -8.40 4.58 3.72
N PHE A 97 -8.95 5.47 2.88
CA PHE A 97 -10.12 6.28 3.15
C PHE A 97 -11.11 6.20 1.98
N PRO A 98 -11.77 5.03 1.79
CA PRO A 98 -12.63 4.79 0.63
C PRO A 98 -13.89 5.66 0.66
N PHE A 99 -14.30 6.11 -0.52
CA PHE A 99 -15.40 7.07 -0.71
C PHE A 99 -16.70 6.70 0.02
N LEU A 100 -17.16 5.45 -0.11
CA LEU A 100 -18.43 5.00 0.51
C LEU A 100 -18.30 4.60 2.00
N GLN A 101 -17.11 4.28 2.47
CA GLN A 101 -16.88 3.73 3.80
C GLN A 101 -15.58 4.27 4.42
N PHE A 102 -15.47 5.58 4.50
CA PHE A 102 -14.25 6.32 4.85
C PHE A 102 -13.47 5.76 6.06
N LYS A 103 -14.16 5.32 7.11
CA LYS A 103 -13.52 4.75 8.31
C LYS A 103 -13.11 3.27 8.16
N LYS A 104 -13.65 2.54 7.17
CA LYS A 104 -13.49 1.08 7.02
C LYS A 104 -12.39 0.66 6.04
N GLY A 105 -11.58 1.60 5.55
CA GLY A 105 -10.47 1.32 4.65
C GLY A 105 -9.36 0.47 5.27
N GLY A 106 -8.53 -0.11 4.40
CA GLY A 106 -7.40 -0.95 4.76
C GLY A 106 -6.12 -0.18 5.07
N LYS A 107 -5.04 -0.91 5.37
CA LYS A 107 -3.70 -0.37 5.68
C LYS A 107 -2.89 0.03 4.44
N ALA A 108 -3.42 -0.17 3.24
CA ALA A 108 -2.93 0.28 1.93
C ALA A 108 -1.53 -0.22 1.49
N ILE A 109 -0.96 -1.24 2.12
CA ILE A 109 0.39 -1.72 1.78
C ILE A 109 0.43 -2.29 0.36
N ALA A 110 -0.44 -3.23 0.01
CA ALA A 110 -0.44 -3.87 -1.31
C ALA A 110 -0.67 -2.86 -2.45
N VAL A 111 -1.62 -1.94 -2.29
CA VAL A 111 -1.88 -0.90 -3.29
C VAL A 111 -0.69 0.05 -3.46
N SER A 112 0.10 0.31 -2.40
CA SER A 112 1.33 1.10 -2.50
C SER A 112 2.34 0.45 -3.45
N PHE A 113 2.55 -0.87 -3.35
CA PHE A 113 3.38 -1.62 -4.31
C PHE A 113 2.85 -1.47 -5.74
N GLY A 114 1.54 -1.56 -5.93
CA GLY A 114 0.90 -1.34 -7.23
C GLY A 114 1.16 0.04 -7.81
N CYS A 115 0.99 1.10 -7.01
CA CYS A 115 1.26 2.47 -7.43
C CYS A 115 2.72 2.66 -7.86
N LEU A 116 3.67 2.14 -7.08
CA LEU A 116 5.10 2.25 -7.39
C LEU A 116 5.48 1.43 -8.63
N LEU A 117 4.87 0.26 -8.84
CA LEU A 117 5.02 -0.52 -10.07
C LEU A 117 4.51 0.25 -11.30
N GLY A 118 3.45 1.06 -11.13
CA GLY A 118 2.89 1.91 -12.18
C GLY A 118 3.86 2.98 -12.71
N LEU A 119 4.94 3.27 -11.99
CA LEU A 119 6.01 4.16 -12.46
C LEU A 119 6.94 3.54 -13.49
N TYR A 120 6.72 2.27 -13.90
CA TYR A 120 7.57 1.60 -14.90
C TYR A 120 7.86 2.51 -16.12
N PRO A 121 9.13 2.62 -16.57
CA PRO A 121 10.30 1.81 -16.20
C PRO A 121 11.07 2.29 -14.96
N PHE A 122 10.65 3.35 -14.28
CA PHE A 122 11.35 3.93 -13.13
C PHE A 122 10.97 3.18 -11.83
N LEU A 123 11.61 2.02 -11.60
CA LEU A 123 11.26 1.09 -10.50
C LEU A 123 12.04 1.32 -9.20
N THR A 124 12.94 2.30 -9.13
CA THR A 124 13.75 2.56 -7.93
C THR A 124 12.92 2.67 -6.64
N PRO A 125 11.79 3.42 -6.60
CA PRO A 125 10.96 3.49 -5.39
C PRO A 125 10.37 2.13 -5.01
N LEU A 126 9.93 1.34 -6.01
CA LEU A 126 9.40 0.00 -5.78
C LEU A 126 10.45 -0.91 -5.15
N LEU A 127 11.67 -0.92 -5.70
CA LEU A 127 12.77 -1.73 -5.20
C LEU A 127 13.12 -1.37 -3.76
N TYR A 128 13.18 -0.09 -3.40
CA TYR A 128 13.41 0.33 -2.03
C TYR A 128 12.32 -0.19 -1.08
N LEU A 129 11.05 -0.06 -1.46
CA LEU A 129 9.95 -0.58 -0.61
C LEU A 129 10.05 -2.10 -0.45
N ILE A 130 10.37 -2.85 -1.50
CA ILE A 130 10.60 -4.31 -1.44
C ILE A 130 11.74 -4.62 -0.48
N VAL A 131 12.90 -3.99 -0.66
CA VAL A 131 14.11 -4.25 0.15
C VAL A 131 13.83 -3.98 1.62
N PHE A 132 13.29 -2.82 1.98
CA PHE A 132 13.00 -2.51 3.39
C PHE A 132 11.90 -3.40 3.96
N TYR A 133 10.89 -3.77 3.15
CA TYR A 133 9.83 -4.66 3.63
C TYR A 133 10.37 -6.06 3.94
N LEU A 134 11.23 -6.60 3.06
CA LEU A 134 11.90 -7.89 3.27
C LEU A 134 12.90 -7.82 4.44
N LEU A 135 13.70 -6.74 4.51
CA LEU A 135 14.64 -6.53 5.60
C LEU A 135 13.95 -6.60 6.97
N PHE A 136 12.88 -5.83 7.17
CA PHE A 136 12.19 -5.74 8.46
C PHE A 136 11.15 -6.86 8.69
N SER A 137 10.91 -7.72 7.70
CA SER A 137 10.02 -8.88 7.83
C SER A 137 10.75 -10.19 8.02
N ALA A 138 11.94 -10.34 7.42
CA ALA A 138 12.66 -11.60 7.35
C ALA A 138 14.06 -11.58 8.01
N VAL A 139 14.77 -10.46 7.96
CA VAL A 139 16.14 -10.35 8.52
C VAL A 139 16.11 -9.75 9.92
N VAL A 140 15.61 -8.53 10.03
CA VAL A 140 15.39 -7.81 11.30
C VAL A 140 13.90 -7.86 11.60
N ILE A 141 13.44 -8.94 12.20
CA ILE A 141 12.01 -9.20 12.40
C ILE A 141 11.46 -8.28 13.47
N ILE A 142 10.71 -7.26 13.05
CA ILE A 142 10.08 -6.30 13.96
C ILE A 142 8.62 -6.71 14.23
N ARG A 143 8.27 -6.81 15.50
CA ARG A 143 6.89 -7.07 15.96
C ARG A 143 6.46 -5.96 16.92
N PRO A 144 5.16 -5.61 16.97
CA PRO A 144 4.09 -6.06 16.09
C PRO A 144 4.17 -5.46 14.67
N HIS A 145 3.33 -5.94 13.79
CA HIS A 145 3.24 -5.53 12.37
C HIS A 145 3.12 -4.00 12.19
N LEU A 146 2.55 -3.29 13.15
CA LEU A 146 2.46 -1.83 13.14
C LEU A 146 3.84 -1.18 13.09
N PHE A 147 4.73 -1.48 14.03
CA PHE A 147 6.06 -0.87 14.09
C PHE A 147 6.91 -1.25 12.88
N ARG A 148 6.82 -2.51 12.43
CA ARG A 148 7.45 -2.95 11.20
C ARG A 148 7.06 -2.07 10.02
N SER A 149 5.75 -1.85 9.81
CA SER A 149 5.27 -1.02 8.71
C SER A 149 5.69 0.44 8.84
N ILE A 150 5.63 1.02 10.05
CA ILE A 150 6.07 2.40 10.27
C ILE A 150 7.55 2.56 9.92
N ILE A 151 8.42 1.69 10.44
CA ILE A 151 9.87 1.75 10.19
C ILE A 151 10.16 1.52 8.71
N THR A 152 9.50 0.54 8.08
CA THR A 152 9.64 0.28 6.65
C THR A 152 9.33 1.52 5.80
N PHE A 153 8.16 2.12 6.00
CA PHE A 153 7.74 3.27 5.20
C PHE A 153 8.52 4.54 5.53
N PHE A 154 9.01 4.69 6.75
CA PHE A 154 9.91 5.76 7.13
C PHE A 154 11.28 5.64 6.42
N CYS A 155 11.94 4.49 6.52
CA CYS A 155 13.23 4.24 5.85
C CYS A 155 13.09 4.32 4.33
N PHE A 156 12.00 3.78 3.77
CA PHE A 156 11.67 3.90 2.35
C PHE A 156 11.59 5.36 1.90
N THR A 157 10.89 6.21 2.65
CA THR A 157 10.76 7.64 2.32
C THR A 157 12.11 8.36 2.37
N LEU A 158 12.93 8.08 3.39
CA LEU A 158 14.27 8.68 3.51
C LEU A 158 15.17 8.26 2.34
N ALA A 159 15.17 6.98 1.97
CA ALA A 159 15.94 6.49 0.84
C ALA A 159 15.50 7.16 -0.48
N CYS A 160 14.19 7.29 -0.71
CA CYS A 160 13.65 8.00 -1.86
C CYS A 160 14.05 9.48 -1.87
N ALA A 161 13.97 10.16 -0.73
CA ALA A 161 14.33 11.56 -0.61
C ALA A 161 15.82 11.83 -0.90
N TRP A 162 16.68 10.88 -0.52
CA TRP A 162 18.13 10.98 -0.72
C TRP A 162 18.56 10.68 -2.15
N THR A 163 17.93 9.74 -2.83
CA THR A 163 18.46 9.16 -4.08
C THR A 163 17.67 9.52 -5.32
N ILE A 164 16.37 9.89 -5.19
CA ILE A 164 15.51 10.13 -6.34
C ILE A 164 15.54 11.63 -6.72
N PRO A 165 15.99 11.98 -7.93
CA PRO A 165 16.08 13.39 -8.36
C PRO A 165 14.72 14.00 -8.70
N VAL A 166 13.70 13.17 -8.99
CA VAL A 166 12.36 13.60 -9.40
C VAL A 166 11.52 13.96 -8.18
N ARG A 167 11.40 15.23 -7.87
CA ARG A 167 10.71 15.73 -6.66
C ARG A 167 9.27 15.28 -6.53
N SER A 168 8.51 15.18 -7.63
CA SER A 168 7.13 14.69 -7.61
C SER A 168 7.03 13.25 -7.12
N PHE A 169 8.01 12.39 -7.42
CA PHE A 169 8.09 11.02 -6.91
C PHE A 169 8.40 11.02 -5.41
N VAL A 170 9.35 11.86 -4.97
CA VAL A 170 9.66 11.98 -3.54
C VAL A 170 8.44 12.44 -2.74
N TYR A 171 7.74 13.48 -3.20
CA TYR A 171 6.52 13.94 -2.53
C TYR A 171 5.41 12.87 -2.58
N GLY A 172 5.28 12.14 -3.69
CA GLY A 172 4.32 11.05 -3.81
C GLY A 172 4.61 9.90 -2.84
N THR A 173 5.89 9.49 -2.71
CA THR A 173 6.30 8.47 -1.73
C THR A 173 6.10 8.94 -0.30
N PHE A 174 6.32 10.21 -0.01
CA PHE A 174 5.99 10.81 1.30
C PHE A 174 4.48 10.72 1.59
N CYS A 175 3.62 11.12 0.65
CA CYS A 175 2.16 11.03 0.80
C CYS A 175 1.69 9.59 1.01
N ILE A 176 2.26 8.63 0.26
CA ILE A 176 2.00 7.19 0.43
C ILE A 176 2.36 6.76 1.85
N SER A 177 3.60 7.06 2.28
CA SER A 177 4.10 6.66 3.60
C SER A 177 3.29 7.27 4.74
N ALA A 178 3.00 8.58 4.65
CA ALA A 178 2.16 9.26 5.63
C ALA A 178 0.77 8.63 5.74
N THR A 179 0.15 8.28 4.60
CA THR A 179 -1.16 7.61 4.58
C THR A 179 -1.12 6.23 5.23
N VAL A 180 -0.11 5.41 4.89
CA VAL A 180 0.07 4.06 5.46
C VAL A 180 0.34 4.15 6.96
N ILE A 181 1.27 5.00 7.39
CA ILE A 181 1.62 5.19 8.81
C ILE A 181 0.40 5.66 9.59
N LEU A 182 -0.30 6.70 9.12
CA LEU A 182 -1.51 7.20 9.76
C LEU A 182 -2.55 6.10 9.93
N LYS A 183 -2.78 5.29 8.89
CA LYS A 183 -3.78 4.21 8.95
C LYS A 183 -3.39 3.10 9.91
N HIS A 184 -2.11 2.81 10.07
CA HIS A 184 -1.63 1.87 11.07
C HIS A 184 -1.81 2.42 12.48
N LEU A 185 -1.48 3.70 12.72
CA LEU A 185 -1.66 4.34 14.02
C LEU A 185 -3.14 4.40 14.43
N MET A 186 -4.05 4.70 13.49
CA MET A 186 -5.50 4.71 13.76
C MET A 186 -6.07 3.35 14.17
N LYS A 187 -5.42 2.24 13.77
CA LYS A 187 -5.83 0.86 14.08
C LYS A 187 -4.94 0.21 15.14
N TYR A 188 -4.15 0.99 15.86
CA TYR A 188 -3.22 0.46 16.85
C TYR A 188 -3.95 -0.21 18.01
N LYS A 189 -3.59 -1.47 18.26
CA LYS A 189 -3.87 -2.18 19.51
C LYS A 189 -2.57 -2.29 20.28
N LYS A 190 -2.61 -2.03 21.60
CA LYS A 190 -1.41 -2.03 22.44
C LYS A 190 -0.82 -3.44 22.50
N GLU A 191 0.27 -3.66 21.79
CA GLU A 191 1.01 -4.93 21.74
C GLU A 191 2.47 -4.66 22.11
N PRO A 192 3.17 -5.59 22.81
CA PRO A 192 4.55 -5.40 23.19
C PRO A 192 5.47 -5.33 21.97
N PHE A 193 6.37 -4.34 21.98
CA PHE A 193 7.40 -4.20 20.96
C PHE A 193 8.51 -5.22 21.16
N SER A 194 8.92 -5.89 20.08
CA SER A 194 10.06 -6.80 20.08
C SER A 194 10.80 -6.79 18.75
N ILE A 195 12.10 -7.00 18.80
CA ILE A 195 12.97 -7.16 17.63
C ILE A 195 13.67 -8.51 17.75
N HIS A 196 13.59 -9.30 16.68
CA HIS A 196 14.28 -10.58 16.56
C HIS A 196 15.13 -10.57 15.29
N PHE A 197 16.37 -11.05 15.40
CA PHE A 197 17.21 -11.25 14.21
C PHE A 197 17.02 -12.66 13.68
N LEU A 198 17.11 -12.82 12.35
CA LEU A 198 17.15 -14.14 11.73
C LEU A 198 18.37 -14.89 12.31
N GLN A 199 18.14 -15.89 13.17
CA GLN A 199 19.19 -16.80 13.60
C GLN A 199 19.34 -17.86 12.52
N TRP A 200 20.47 -17.82 11.80
CA TRP A 200 20.90 -18.93 10.97
C TRP A 200 21.34 -20.05 11.90
N ASN A 201 20.43 -20.97 12.23
CA ASN A 201 20.82 -22.19 12.94
C ASN A 201 21.75 -22.97 12.01
N ARG A 202 23.05 -23.01 12.37
CA ARG A 202 24.04 -23.91 11.79
C ARG A 202 23.80 -25.33 12.29
#